data_df73c33cec42aa859372c077f1d8855e
#
_entry.id   df73c33cec42aa859372c077f1d8855e
#
_cell.length_a   1.000
_cell.length_b   1.000
_cell.length_c   1.000
_cell.angle_alpha   90.00
_cell.angle_beta   90.00
_cell.angle_gamma   90.00
#
_symmetry.space_group_name_H-M   'P 1'
#
loop_
_entity.id
_entity.type
_entity.pdbx_description
1 polymer ?
#
loop_
_entity_poly.entity_id
_entity_poly.type
_entity_poly.pdbx_seq_one_letter_code
_entity_poly.pdbx_strand_id
1 'polypeptide(L)'
;MIASMDRKYFAVLILMLFASCMKQGESSTMYKIDSLLAPYVDSFIVEASKRGQIIEKKNLITQFRQASDGPLCGSCNSLSSDPSIQKIVSIYNINPCWFNDRQLETLIFHELGHCLLGRVHVSDTLPNGDPKSIMTPHDISLYSPCLYAIGNQTCDMTFKRTYYLDELFNPGTAPPNWSH
;
A
#
# COMPACT_ATOMS: atom_id res chain seq x y z
N MET A 1 9.06 6.52 -70.92
CA MET A 1 8.99 7.91 -70.34
C MET A 1 8.81 7.77 -68.85
N ILE A 2 9.88 7.91 -68.11
CA ILE A 2 9.86 7.90 -66.61
C ILE A 2 9.80 9.37 -66.21
N ALA A 3 8.64 9.78 -65.67
CA ALA A 3 8.47 11.14 -65.17
C ALA A 3 9.41 11.38 -63.99
N SER A 4 10.25 12.39 -64.10
CA SER A 4 11.15 12.88 -63.05
C SER A 4 10.28 13.41 -61.90
N MET A 5 10.18 12.69 -60.82
CA MET A 5 9.50 13.11 -59.63
C MET A 5 10.41 14.12 -58.88
N ASP A 6 9.87 15.33 -58.68
CA ASP A 6 10.62 16.46 -58.15
C ASP A 6 11.16 16.14 -56.71
N ARG A 7 12.42 16.38 -56.47
CA ARG A 7 13.16 16.02 -55.25
C ARG A 7 12.52 16.59 -53.98
N LYS A 8 11.71 17.66 -54.12
CA LYS A 8 10.98 18.33 -53.02
C LYS A 8 9.80 17.49 -52.50
N TYR A 9 9.12 16.73 -53.38
CA TYR A 9 8.00 15.88 -52.97
C TYR A 9 8.44 14.58 -52.34
N PHE A 10 9.62 14.10 -52.65
CA PHE A 10 10.20 12.91 -52.03
C PHE A 10 10.55 13.14 -50.56
N ALA A 11 11.06 14.35 -50.21
CA ALA A 11 11.39 14.72 -48.84
C ALA A 11 10.12 14.87 -47.95
N VAL A 12 9.02 15.42 -48.50
CA VAL A 12 7.76 15.57 -47.78
C VAL A 12 7.07 14.22 -47.55
N LEU A 13 7.15 13.29 -48.50
CA LEU A 13 6.58 11.94 -48.34
C LEU A 13 7.33 11.13 -47.24
N ILE A 14 8.64 11.28 -47.12
CA ILE A 14 9.44 10.61 -46.10
C ILE A 14 9.14 11.20 -44.70
N LEU A 15 8.92 12.51 -44.60
CA LEU A 15 8.56 13.13 -43.30
C LEU A 15 7.19 12.68 -42.78
N MET A 16 6.23 12.39 -43.67
CA MET A 16 4.90 11.90 -43.25
C MET A 16 4.89 10.45 -42.80
N LEU A 17 5.86 9.63 -43.19
CA LEU A 17 5.97 8.23 -42.79
C LEU A 17 6.52 8.02 -41.37
N PHE A 18 7.20 9.04 -40.81
CA PHE A 18 7.72 8.96 -39.44
C PHE A 18 6.78 9.50 -38.35
N ALA A 19 5.65 10.11 -38.73
CA ALA A 19 4.68 10.68 -37.77
C ALA A 19 3.62 9.69 -37.28
N SER A 20 3.64 8.42 -37.71
CA SER A 20 2.57 7.47 -37.43
C SER A 20 3.00 6.21 -36.67
N CYS A 21 3.94 6.32 -35.73
CA CYS A 21 4.17 5.19 -34.83
C CYS A 21 4.79 5.61 -33.50
N MET A 22 4.02 6.33 -32.69
CA MET A 22 4.17 6.31 -31.24
C MET A 22 2.80 6.40 -30.59
N LYS A 23 1.94 5.41 -30.81
CA LYS A 23 1.02 5.00 -29.79
C LYS A 23 1.85 4.31 -28.73
N GLN A 24 2.32 5.08 -27.77
CA GLN A 24 2.72 4.56 -26.48
C GLN A 24 1.51 3.79 -25.96
N GLY A 25 1.64 2.45 -25.88
CA GLY A 25 0.59 1.62 -25.33
C GLY A 25 0.28 2.15 -23.94
N GLU A 26 -0.88 2.77 -23.75
CA GLU A 26 -1.40 3.02 -22.43
C GLU A 26 -1.45 1.66 -21.73
N SER A 27 -0.54 1.45 -20.80
CA SER A 27 -0.63 0.32 -19.88
C SER A 27 -1.98 0.42 -19.22
N SER A 28 -2.93 -0.44 -19.58
CA SER A 28 -4.25 -0.45 -18.95
C SER A 28 -4.06 -0.88 -17.51
N THR A 29 -3.99 0.11 -16.64
CA THR A 29 -3.89 -0.08 -15.20
C THR A 29 -5.24 -0.57 -14.68
N MET A 30 -5.21 -1.50 -13.74
CA MET A 30 -6.39 -2.18 -13.23
C MET A 30 -6.68 -1.79 -11.78
N TYR A 31 -7.94 -1.51 -11.49
CA TYR A 31 -8.44 -1.40 -10.12
C TYR A 31 -9.28 -2.64 -9.80
N LYS A 32 -8.81 -3.48 -8.87
CA LYS A 32 -9.51 -4.70 -8.45
C LYS A 32 -9.26 -4.96 -6.97
N ILE A 33 -10.27 -4.84 -6.15
CA ILE A 33 -10.18 -5.09 -4.71
C ILE A 33 -10.92 -6.40 -4.40
N ASP A 34 -10.22 -7.31 -3.71
CA ASP A 34 -10.83 -8.50 -3.13
C ASP A 34 -11.93 -8.10 -2.15
N SER A 35 -13.10 -8.74 -2.21
CA SER A 35 -14.26 -8.36 -1.42
C SER A 35 -14.04 -8.46 0.09
N LEU A 36 -13.21 -9.39 0.54
CA LEU A 36 -12.88 -9.54 1.97
C LEU A 36 -11.86 -8.48 2.44
N LEU A 37 -11.07 -7.91 1.52
CA LEU A 37 -10.11 -6.85 1.82
C LEU A 37 -10.70 -5.45 1.65
N ALA A 38 -11.82 -5.33 0.93
CA ALA A 38 -12.45 -4.05 0.62
C ALA A 38 -12.75 -3.18 1.87
N PRO A 39 -13.29 -3.69 2.99
CA PRO A 39 -13.56 -2.89 4.18
C PRO A 39 -12.30 -2.23 4.75
N TYR A 40 -11.16 -2.92 4.70
CA TYR A 40 -9.88 -2.41 5.20
C TYR A 40 -9.29 -1.36 4.26
N VAL A 41 -9.37 -1.57 2.93
CA VAL A 41 -8.96 -0.57 1.94
C VAL A 41 -9.79 0.71 2.08
N ASP A 42 -11.10 0.59 2.23
CA ASP A 42 -11.98 1.73 2.44
C ASP A 42 -11.69 2.45 3.76
N SER A 43 -11.44 1.69 4.84
CA SER A 43 -11.00 2.24 6.13
C SER A 43 -9.70 3.02 5.99
N PHE A 44 -8.70 2.47 5.28
CA PHE A 44 -7.43 3.16 5.05
C PHE A 44 -7.63 4.52 4.35
N ILE A 45 -8.46 4.57 3.30
CA ILE A 45 -8.77 5.80 2.57
C ILE A 45 -9.48 6.82 3.48
N VAL A 46 -10.44 6.36 4.28
CA VAL A 46 -11.14 7.22 5.25
C VAL A 46 -10.17 7.78 6.31
N GLU A 47 -9.29 6.94 6.84
CA GLU A 47 -8.29 7.37 7.83
C GLU A 47 -7.26 8.34 7.24
N ALA A 48 -6.86 8.15 5.98
CA ALA A 48 -6.03 9.10 5.24
C ALA A 48 -6.73 10.47 5.11
N SER A 49 -7.99 10.46 4.69
CA SER A 49 -8.79 11.69 4.53
C SER A 49 -8.96 12.46 5.84
N LYS A 50 -9.20 11.78 6.96
CA LYS A 50 -9.27 12.40 8.31
C LYS A 50 -7.97 13.12 8.68
N ARG A 51 -6.84 12.72 8.08
CA ARG A 51 -5.49 13.29 8.30
C ARG A 51 -5.05 14.23 7.18
N GLY A 52 -6.00 14.69 6.36
CA GLY A 52 -5.75 15.65 5.29
C GLY A 52 -5.03 15.08 4.07
N GLN A 53 -4.91 13.74 3.96
CA GLN A 53 -4.31 13.09 2.81
C GLN A 53 -5.37 12.59 1.84
N ILE A 54 -5.20 12.90 0.56
CA ILE A 54 -6.09 12.42 -0.51
C ILE A 54 -5.36 11.29 -1.24
N ILE A 55 -5.92 10.09 -1.15
CA ILE A 55 -5.38 8.90 -1.81
C ILE A 55 -6.31 8.49 -2.94
N GLU A 56 -5.77 8.43 -4.15
CA GLU A 56 -6.53 7.99 -5.31
C GLU A 56 -6.64 6.46 -5.34
N LYS A 57 -7.87 5.97 -5.49
CA LYS A 57 -8.17 4.54 -5.67
C LYS A 57 -7.88 4.08 -7.12
N LYS A 58 -6.72 4.43 -7.66
CA LYS A 58 -6.34 4.04 -9.03
C LYS A 58 -5.25 2.98 -8.99
N ASN A 59 -5.26 2.11 -9.99
CA ASN A 59 -4.17 1.19 -10.25
C ASN A 59 -3.79 0.32 -9.04
N LEU A 60 -4.79 -0.10 -8.25
CA LEU A 60 -4.63 -0.91 -7.06
C LEU A 60 -5.33 -2.26 -7.24
N ILE A 61 -4.58 -3.33 -7.06
CA ILE A 61 -5.09 -4.68 -6.92
C ILE A 61 -4.83 -5.12 -5.49
N THR A 62 -5.85 -5.61 -4.79
CA THR A 62 -5.67 -6.34 -3.54
C THR A 62 -6.17 -7.76 -3.71
N GLN A 63 -5.45 -8.73 -3.17
CA GLN A 63 -5.77 -10.14 -3.34
C GLN A 63 -5.27 -10.98 -2.18
N PHE A 64 -6.00 -12.06 -1.87
CA PHE A 64 -5.46 -13.15 -1.11
C PHE A 64 -4.64 -14.08 -2.02
N ARG A 65 -3.53 -14.58 -1.51
CA ARG A 65 -2.72 -15.59 -2.17
C ARG A 65 -2.44 -16.74 -1.20
N GLN A 66 -2.31 -17.93 -1.74
CA GLN A 66 -1.76 -19.04 -0.97
C GLN A 66 -0.28 -18.76 -0.69
N ALA A 67 0.21 -19.23 0.45
CA ALA A 67 1.56 -19.02 0.88
C ALA A 67 2.57 -19.40 -0.20
N SER A 68 3.48 -18.49 -0.47
CA SER A 68 4.75 -18.83 -1.09
C SER A 68 5.72 -19.34 -0.01
N ASP A 69 6.83 -19.94 -0.43
CA ASP A 69 7.86 -20.53 0.43
C ASP A 69 8.54 -19.48 1.34
N GLY A 70 7.86 -19.05 2.41
CA GLY A 70 8.45 -18.08 3.35
C GLY A 70 7.48 -17.53 4.39
N PRO A 71 7.99 -16.84 5.42
CA PRO A 71 7.20 -16.33 6.55
C PRO A 71 6.45 -15.02 6.25
N LEU A 72 6.32 -14.62 4.98
CA LEU A 72 5.65 -13.37 4.62
C LEU A 72 4.15 -13.49 4.77
N CYS A 73 3.55 -12.57 5.54
CA CYS A 73 2.10 -12.45 5.70
C CYS A 73 1.46 -11.54 4.66
N GLY A 74 2.23 -10.60 4.13
CA GLY A 74 1.80 -9.67 3.10
C GLY A 74 2.95 -9.21 2.21
N SER A 75 2.63 -8.55 1.12
CA SER A 75 3.60 -7.86 0.27
C SER A 75 2.96 -6.78 -0.58
N CYS A 76 3.72 -5.72 -0.84
CA CYS A 76 3.45 -4.75 -1.88
C CYS A 76 4.51 -4.87 -2.99
N ASN A 77 4.09 -4.85 -4.26
CA ASN A 77 4.99 -4.97 -5.40
C ASN A 77 5.76 -3.67 -5.73
N SER A 78 5.43 -2.54 -5.10
CA SER A 78 6.03 -1.24 -5.40
C SER A 78 6.02 -0.31 -4.20
N LEU A 79 7.18 0.22 -3.84
CA LEU A 79 7.36 1.27 -2.81
C LEU A 79 7.21 2.67 -3.41
N SER A 80 6.14 2.93 -4.15
CA SER A 80 5.94 4.20 -4.83
C SER A 80 4.57 4.79 -4.53
N SER A 81 4.52 6.05 -4.15
CA SER A 81 3.26 6.80 -4.03
C SER A 81 2.72 7.30 -5.37
N ASP A 82 3.44 7.10 -6.49
CA ASP A 82 2.99 7.50 -7.81
C ASP A 82 1.70 6.76 -8.21
N PRO A 83 0.57 7.47 -8.43
CA PRO A 83 -0.71 6.85 -8.76
C PRO A 83 -0.76 6.26 -10.18
N SER A 84 0.21 6.54 -11.05
CA SER A 84 0.28 5.97 -12.39
C SER A 84 0.81 4.52 -12.41
N ILE A 85 1.51 4.11 -11.35
CA ILE A 85 2.11 2.78 -11.23
C ILE A 85 1.06 1.78 -10.77
N GLN A 86 0.98 0.61 -11.43
CA GLN A 86 0.15 -0.50 -10.96
C GLN A 86 0.68 -1.06 -9.64
N LYS A 87 -0.15 -1.05 -8.62
CA LYS A 87 0.15 -1.53 -7.28
C LYS A 87 -0.60 -2.82 -7.00
N ILE A 88 0.09 -3.77 -6.41
CA ILE A 88 -0.49 -5.07 -6.04
C ILE A 88 -0.14 -5.36 -4.59
N VAL A 89 -1.16 -5.36 -3.75
CA VAL A 89 -1.09 -5.83 -2.37
C VAL A 89 -1.53 -7.27 -2.34
N SER A 90 -0.66 -8.15 -1.89
CA SER A 90 -0.96 -9.56 -1.70
C SER A 90 -0.93 -9.89 -0.21
N ILE A 91 -2.01 -10.48 0.29
CA ILE A 91 -2.13 -10.97 1.66
C ILE A 91 -2.08 -12.50 1.59
N TYR A 92 -1.15 -13.10 2.31
CA TYR A 92 -0.93 -14.54 2.28
C TYR A 92 -1.76 -15.19 3.37
N ASN A 93 -2.70 -16.06 2.97
CA ASN A 93 -3.55 -16.80 3.89
C ASN A 93 -2.78 -17.98 4.47
N ILE A 94 -1.83 -17.66 5.37
CA ILE A 94 -1.04 -18.64 6.11
C ILE A 94 -1.54 -18.62 7.55
N ASN A 95 -1.78 -19.76 8.12
CA ASN A 95 -2.04 -19.87 9.54
C ASN A 95 -0.66 -20.01 10.27
N PRO A 96 -0.28 -19.13 11.22
CA PRO A 96 -1.08 -18.10 11.90
C PRO A 96 -0.60 -16.65 11.60
N CYS A 97 -0.83 -16.12 10.40
CA CYS A 97 -0.43 -14.73 10.13
C CYS A 97 -1.23 -13.70 10.92
N TRP A 98 -2.49 -13.95 11.18
CA TRP A 98 -3.35 -13.09 12.03
C TRP A 98 -4.41 -13.93 12.72
N PHE A 99 -4.88 -13.46 13.88
CA PHE A 99 -5.87 -14.15 14.71
C PHE A 99 -7.16 -13.34 14.89
N ASN A 100 -7.16 -12.07 14.51
CA ASN A 100 -8.31 -11.18 14.63
C ASN A 100 -8.28 -10.05 13.60
N ASP A 101 -9.40 -9.34 13.46
CA ASP A 101 -9.59 -8.28 12.47
C ASP A 101 -8.61 -7.11 12.65
N ARG A 102 -8.15 -6.83 13.87
CA ARG A 102 -7.19 -5.74 14.13
C ARG A 102 -5.80 -6.07 13.63
N GLN A 103 -5.39 -7.33 13.78
CA GLN A 103 -4.12 -7.78 13.20
C GLN A 103 -4.18 -7.78 11.67
N LEU A 104 -5.30 -8.21 11.09
CA LEU A 104 -5.50 -8.15 9.64
C LEU A 104 -5.53 -6.69 9.15
N GLU A 105 -6.20 -5.77 9.87
CA GLU A 105 -6.16 -4.33 9.57
C GLU A 105 -4.73 -3.80 9.60
N THR A 106 -3.96 -4.12 10.65
CA THR A 106 -2.57 -3.72 10.78
C THR A 106 -1.73 -4.18 9.60
N LEU A 107 -1.86 -5.46 9.22
CA LEU A 107 -1.15 -6.04 8.08
C LEU A 107 -1.51 -5.33 6.77
N ILE A 108 -2.81 -5.15 6.50
CA ILE A 108 -3.26 -4.49 5.28
C ILE A 108 -2.81 -3.03 5.26
N PHE A 109 -2.86 -2.32 6.38
CA PHE A 109 -2.41 -0.92 6.48
C PHE A 109 -0.90 -0.80 6.29
N HIS A 110 -0.12 -1.78 6.78
CA HIS A 110 1.31 -1.88 6.52
C HIS A 110 1.58 -1.99 5.00
N GLU A 111 0.94 -2.93 4.32
CA GLU A 111 1.13 -3.15 2.89
C GLU A 111 0.62 -1.95 2.04
N LEU A 112 -0.50 -1.35 2.43
CA LEU A 112 -0.98 -0.12 1.79
C LEU A 112 -0.05 1.07 2.07
N GLY A 113 0.60 1.10 3.23
CA GLY A 113 1.66 2.06 3.56
C GLY A 113 2.82 1.99 2.57
N HIS A 114 3.26 0.78 2.23
CA HIS A 114 4.24 0.58 1.16
C HIS A 114 3.71 1.02 -0.20
N CYS A 115 2.54 0.51 -0.58
CA CYS A 115 1.98 0.68 -1.92
C CYS A 115 1.47 2.10 -2.22
N LEU A 116 0.82 2.76 -1.27
CA LEU A 116 0.11 4.01 -1.53
C LEU A 116 0.84 5.23 -0.95
N LEU A 117 1.64 5.04 0.10
CA LEU A 117 2.38 6.13 0.75
C LEU A 117 3.88 6.07 0.46
N GLY A 118 4.38 5.00 -0.18
CA GLY A 118 5.80 4.80 -0.44
C GLY A 118 6.64 4.62 0.85
N ARG A 119 5.98 4.23 1.97
CA ARG A 119 6.65 4.03 3.26
C ARG A 119 7.59 2.85 3.20
N VAL A 120 8.75 2.99 3.81
CA VAL A 120 9.70 1.89 4.05
C VAL A 120 9.53 1.34 5.46
N HIS A 121 10.11 0.18 5.74
CA HIS A 121 10.13 -0.37 7.10
C HIS A 121 10.78 0.59 8.09
N VAL A 122 10.23 0.61 9.32
CA VAL A 122 10.73 1.37 10.47
C VAL A 122 10.94 0.41 11.62
N SER A 123 12.18 0.28 12.06
CA SER A 123 12.56 -0.61 13.18
C SER A 123 12.78 0.16 14.50
N ASP A 124 12.55 1.47 14.51
CA ASP A 124 12.65 2.29 15.71
C ASP A 124 11.59 1.89 16.74
N THR A 125 11.91 2.13 18.02
CA THR A 125 10.99 1.91 19.14
C THR A 125 10.64 3.22 19.86
N LEU A 126 9.50 3.19 20.53
CA LEU A 126 9.07 4.20 21.50
C LEU A 126 9.86 4.03 22.81
N PRO A 127 9.83 5.02 23.75
CA PRO A 127 10.55 4.95 25.02
C PRO A 127 10.23 3.70 25.85
N ASN A 128 9.01 3.18 25.79
CA ASN A 128 8.59 1.96 26.49
C ASN A 128 8.94 0.65 25.76
N GLY A 129 9.65 0.72 24.62
CA GLY A 129 10.07 -0.43 23.82
C GLY A 129 9.03 -0.90 22.77
N ASP A 130 7.83 -0.34 22.72
CA ASP A 130 6.87 -0.63 21.64
C ASP A 130 7.41 -0.19 20.27
N PRO A 131 7.07 -0.86 19.17
CA PRO A 131 7.39 -0.36 17.84
C PRO A 131 6.88 1.06 17.63
N LYS A 132 7.71 1.90 17.01
CA LYS A 132 7.35 3.30 16.75
C LYS A 132 6.30 3.45 15.65
N SER A 133 6.22 2.50 14.73
CA SER A 133 5.42 2.61 13.51
C SER A 133 4.70 1.31 13.17
N ILE A 134 3.56 1.43 12.52
CA ILE A 134 2.89 0.30 11.86
C ILE A 134 3.77 -0.31 10.75
N MET A 135 4.76 0.45 10.27
CA MET A 135 5.73 -0.02 9.28
C MET A 135 6.83 -0.92 9.88
N THR A 136 6.68 -1.39 11.11
CA THR A 136 7.58 -2.41 11.69
C THR A 136 7.45 -3.74 10.93
N PRO A 137 8.59 -4.41 10.59
CA PRO A 137 8.52 -5.66 9.81
C PRO A 137 8.15 -6.90 10.64
N HIS A 138 8.02 -6.77 11.98
CA HIS A 138 8.00 -7.94 12.87
C HIS A 138 6.72 -8.09 13.70
N ASP A 139 5.84 -7.10 13.74
CA ASP A 139 4.67 -7.14 14.61
C ASP A 139 3.43 -6.52 13.94
N ILE A 140 2.37 -7.29 13.90
CA ILE A 140 1.04 -6.87 13.46
C ILE A 140 0.05 -6.75 14.62
N SER A 141 0.50 -6.93 15.87
CA SER A 141 -0.36 -6.93 17.05
C SER A 141 -0.44 -5.55 17.74
N LEU A 142 0.07 -4.51 17.11
CA LEU A 142 0.33 -3.17 17.67
C LEU A 142 -0.85 -2.55 18.43
N TYR A 143 -2.07 -2.81 17.99
CA TYR A 143 -3.31 -2.33 18.61
C TYR A 143 -4.40 -3.41 18.63
N SER A 144 -3.98 -4.65 18.87
CA SER A 144 -4.90 -5.78 18.97
C SER A 144 -5.65 -5.77 20.30
N PRO A 145 -6.91 -6.27 20.35
CA PRO A 145 -7.57 -6.63 21.58
C PRO A 145 -6.92 -7.87 22.20
N CYS A 146 -7.26 -8.16 23.44
CA CYS A 146 -6.92 -9.45 24.06
C CYS A 146 -7.50 -10.60 23.24
N LEU A 147 -6.70 -11.65 23.03
CA LEU A 147 -7.19 -12.88 22.41
C LEU A 147 -8.19 -13.63 23.31
N TYR A 148 -8.01 -13.48 24.63
CA TYR A 148 -8.90 -14.04 25.65
C TYR A 148 -9.19 -12.99 26.69
N ALA A 149 -10.45 -12.69 26.91
CA ALA A 149 -10.91 -11.75 27.94
C ALA A 149 -10.87 -12.43 29.33
N ILE A 150 -9.68 -12.63 29.91
CA ILE A 150 -9.51 -13.22 31.24
C ILE A 150 -8.96 -12.14 32.20
N GLY A 151 -9.80 -11.66 33.09
CA GLY A 151 -9.37 -10.80 34.21
C GLY A 151 -8.97 -9.37 33.81
N ASN A 152 -8.00 -8.78 34.52
CA ASN A 152 -7.50 -7.44 34.27
C ASN A 152 -6.91 -7.32 32.86
N GLN A 153 -7.54 -6.49 32.02
CA GLN A 153 -7.30 -6.43 30.57
C GLN A 153 -6.07 -5.55 30.22
N THR A 154 -4.90 -5.90 30.74
CA THR A 154 -3.63 -5.22 30.37
C THR A 154 -3.17 -5.56 28.94
N CYS A 155 -3.78 -6.58 28.32
CA CYS A 155 -3.46 -7.02 26.95
C CYS A 155 -4.22 -6.25 25.86
N ASP A 156 -5.27 -5.49 26.20
CA ASP A 156 -6.01 -4.71 25.20
C ASP A 156 -5.22 -3.46 24.79
N MET A 157 -4.70 -3.48 23.57
CA MET A 157 -3.90 -2.40 22.98
C MET A 157 -4.70 -1.54 22.01
N THR A 158 -6.03 -1.72 21.91
CA THR A 158 -6.85 -1.00 20.91
C THR A 158 -6.78 0.51 21.04
N PHE A 159 -6.50 1.04 22.23
CA PHE A 159 -6.31 2.47 22.49
C PHE A 159 -5.09 3.06 21.73
N LYS A 160 -4.11 2.24 21.36
CA LYS A 160 -2.91 2.67 20.62
C LYS A 160 -3.19 2.97 19.15
N ARG A 161 -4.32 2.48 18.59
CA ARG A 161 -4.64 2.57 17.16
C ARG A 161 -4.52 4.00 16.61
N THR A 162 -5.03 4.98 17.33
CA THR A 162 -5.00 6.38 16.87
C THR A 162 -3.57 6.85 16.61
N TYR A 163 -2.65 6.60 17.55
CA TYR A 163 -1.24 6.96 17.37
C TYR A 163 -0.61 6.30 16.15
N TYR A 164 -0.79 4.98 15.99
CA TYR A 164 -0.21 4.27 14.86
C TYR A 164 -0.74 4.73 13.52
N LEU A 165 -2.01 5.14 13.45
CA LEU A 165 -2.55 5.73 12.23
C LEU A 165 -2.05 7.15 12.01
N ASP A 166 -1.91 7.95 13.07
CA ASP A 166 -1.33 9.30 12.94
C ASP A 166 0.11 9.22 12.43
N GLU A 167 0.91 8.28 12.93
CA GLU A 167 2.29 8.05 12.49
C GLU A 167 2.35 7.49 11.06
N LEU A 168 1.47 6.57 10.69
CA LEU A 168 1.42 6.00 9.33
C LEU A 168 1.28 7.10 8.27
N PHE A 169 0.39 8.06 8.51
CA PHE A 169 0.13 9.16 7.58
C PHE A 169 1.03 10.38 7.81
N ASN A 170 1.68 10.49 8.97
CA ASN A 170 2.64 11.54 9.29
C ASN A 170 3.81 10.97 10.11
N PRO A 171 4.93 10.60 9.47
CA PRO A 171 6.12 10.04 10.15
C PRO A 171 6.72 10.92 11.25
N GLY A 172 6.37 12.22 11.26
CA GLY A 172 6.78 13.18 12.28
C GLY A 172 5.91 13.20 13.54
N THR A 173 4.94 12.29 13.67
CA THR A 173 4.06 12.21 14.84
C THR A 173 4.87 11.99 16.12
N ALA A 174 4.63 12.85 17.12
CA ALA A 174 5.32 12.78 18.41
C ALA A 174 4.94 11.50 19.17
N PRO A 175 5.87 10.94 19.98
CA PRO A 175 5.56 9.82 20.86
C PRO A 175 4.33 10.11 21.74
N PRO A 176 3.43 9.16 21.95
CA PRO A 176 2.23 9.36 22.75
C PRO A 176 2.54 9.27 24.26
N ASN A 177 1.69 9.86 25.10
CA ASN A 177 1.89 9.88 26.54
C ASN A 177 1.97 8.49 27.19
N TRP A 178 1.32 7.49 26.61
CA TRP A 178 1.35 6.12 27.12
C TRP A 178 2.67 5.39 26.84
N SER A 179 3.60 5.99 26.10
CA SER A 179 4.89 5.41 25.75
C SER A 179 6.02 5.77 26.72
N HIS A 180 5.72 6.50 27.81
CA HIS A 180 6.67 6.93 28.84
C HIS A 180 6.50 6.15 30.12
#